data_13d7b47f504825d3bfebcf1392f96656
#
_entry.id   13d7b47f504825d3bfebcf1392f96656
#
_cell.length_a   1.000
_cell.length_b   1.000
_cell.length_c   1.000
_cell.angle_alpha   90.00
_cell.angle_beta   90.00
_cell.angle_gamma   90.00
#
_symmetry.space_group_name_H-M   'P 1'
#
loop_
_entity.id
_entity.type
_entity.pdbx_description
1 polymer ?
#
loop_
_entity_poly.entity_id
_entity_poly.type
_entity_poly.pdbx_seq_one_letter_code
_entity_poly.pdbx_strand_id
1 'polypeptide(L)'
;MIAVLALLTIGLFQKEVFAENVNTFSIQPLDENGNVNENGYYHIIDEPGKQRTVSIRVYNLSEEEISVNVTVNPASTNQNGIPSYLGEEAYDASLIHRMDQLVAIEESELLIPAGSSVL
;
A
#
# COMPACT_ATOMS: atom_id res chain seq x y z
N MET A 1 43.31 35.79 21.92
CA MET A 1 42.25 36.19 20.93
C MET A 1 41.99 35.20 19.83
N ILE A 2 42.93 34.33 19.53
CA ILE A 2 42.76 33.33 18.45
C ILE A 2 41.90 32.11 18.91
N ALA A 3 41.81 31.82 20.20
CA ALA A 3 41.05 30.68 20.73
C ALA A 3 39.53 30.89 20.75
N VAL A 4 39.03 32.10 20.70
CA VAL A 4 37.59 32.42 20.73
C VAL A 4 36.95 32.27 19.34
N LEU A 5 37.72 32.42 18.28
CA LEU A 5 37.24 32.31 16.91
C LEU A 5 37.04 30.84 16.48
N ALA A 6 37.77 29.91 17.09
CA ALA A 6 37.66 28.48 16.78
C ALA A 6 36.39 27.81 17.39
N LEU A 7 35.82 28.41 18.43
CA LEU A 7 34.61 27.86 19.08
C LEU A 7 33.31 28.23 18.36
N LEU A 8 33.35 29.23 17.47
CA LEU A 8 32.15 29.69 16.76
C LEU A 8 31.84 28.90 15.48
N THR A 9 32.78 28.07 15.01
CA THR A 9 32.62 27.33 13.75
C THR A 9 32.08 25.89 13.93
N ILE A 10 31.93 25.39 15.15
CA ILE A 10 31.46 24.04 15.43
C ILE A 10 29.91 23.96 15.51
N GLY A 11 29.23 25.09 15.57
CA GLY A 11 27.78 25.15 15.72
C GLY A 11 26.96 25.06 14.42
N LEU A 12 27.58 24.97 13.25
CA LEU A 12 26.88 25.10 11.96
C LEU A 12 26.63 23.80 11.20
N PHE A 13 26.97 22.63 11.76
CA PHE A 13 26.71 21.34 11.15
C PHE A 13 25.72 20.47 11.96
N GLN A 14 24.57 21.05 12.31
CA GLN A 14 23.45 20.21 12.69
C GLN A 14 22.73 19.78 11.40
N LYS A 15 23.02 18.57 10.95
CA LYS A 15 22.14 17.88 10.01
C LYS A 15 20.84 17.59 10.75
N GLU A 16 19.80 18.31 10.38
CA GLU A 16 18.45 17.93 10.78
C GLU A 16 18.14 16.59 10.11
N VAL A 17 18.11 15.54 10.92
CA VAL A 17 17.63 14.22 10.48
C VAL A 17 16.11 14.30 10.54
N PHE A 18 15.47 14.61 9.41
CA PHE A 18 14.04 14.42 9.27
C PHE A 18 13.78 12.91 9.18
N ALA A 19 13.08 12.36 10.18
CA ALA A 19 12.47 11.06 10.06
C ALA A 19 11.28 11.21 9.10
N GLU A 20 11.49 10.97 7.82
CA GLU A 20 10.43 10.93 6.82
C GLU A 20 9.60 9.67 7.01
N ASN A 21 8.44 9.81 7.65
CA ASN A 21 7.33 8.91 7.42
C ASN A 21 6.66 9.29 6.10
N VAL A 22 7.34 9.03 4.99
CA VAL A 22 6.79 9.30 3.67
C VAL A 22 5.99 8.09 3.23
N ASN A 23 4.69 8.28 3.08
CA ASN A 23 3.88 7.37 2.27
C ASN A 23 4.40 7.49 0.84
N THR A 24 5.12 6.49 0.36
CA THR A 24 5.71 6.48 -0.97
C THR A 24 4.69 6.29 -2.07
N PHE A 25 3.53 5.70 -1.75
CA PHE A 25 2.44 5.48 -2.70
C PHE A 25 1.07 5.59 -2.04
N SER A 26 0.04 5.81 -2.86
CA SER A 26 -1.37 5.75 -2.46
C SER A 26 -2.16 4.82 -3.37
N ILE A 27 -3.26 4.30 -2.85
CA ILE A 27 -4.12 3.36 -3.54
C ILE A 27 -5.53 3.93 -3.62
N GLN A 28 -6.12 3.87 -4.81
CA GLN A 28 -7.52 4.25 -5.03
C GLN A 28 -8.28 3.09 -5.69
N PRO A 29 -9.24 2.49 -4.99
CA PRO A 29 -10.19 1.58 -5.63
C PRO A 29 -11.05 2.35 -6.64
N LEU A 30 -11.28 1.76 -7.81
CA LEU A 30 -12.13 2.36 -8.85
C LEU A 30 -13.43 1.59 -8.97
N ASP A 31 -14.52 2.30 -9.29
CA ASP A 31 -15.79 1.70 -9.64
C ASP A 31 -15.77 1.14 -11.08
N GLU A 32 -16.89 0.56 -11.52
CA GLU A 32 -17.03 -0.03 -12.85
C GLU A 32 -16.88 1.00 -13.99
N ASN A 33 -17.07 2.27 -13.69
CA ASN A 33 -16.96 3.39 -14.64
C ASN A 33 -15.57 4.04 -14.62
N GLY A 34 -14.66 3.55 -13.77
CA GLY A 34 -13.33 4.09 -13.61
C GLY A 34 -13.24 5.31 -12.70
N ASN A 35 -14.31 5.62 -11.96
CA ASN A 35 -14.29 6.67 -10.94
C ASN A 35 -13.76 6.16 -9.62
N VAL A 36 -13.22 7.06 -8.79
CA VAL A 36 -12.74 6.70 -7.47
C VAL A 36 -13.91 6.24 -6.59
N ASN A 37 -13.75 5.07 -5.99
CA ASN A 37 -14.66 4.57 -4.97
C ASN A 37 -14.30 5.22 -3.63
N GLU A 38 -15.12 6.17 -3.21
CA GLU A 38 -14.89 6.96 -1.99
C GLU A 38 -14.96 6.15 -0.69
N ASN A 39 -15.55 4.95 -0.72
CA ASN A 39 -15.58 4.07 0.45
C ASN A 39 -14.22 3.48 0.80
N GLY A 40 -13.28 3.48 -0.13
CA GLY A 40 -11.95 2.91 0.06
C GLY A 40 -11.89 1.37 0.06
N TYR A 41 -13.00 0.70 -0.22
CA TYR A 41 -13.10 -0.75 -0.31
C TYR A 41 -14.17 -1.16 -1.31
N TYR A 42 -14.13 -2.43 -1.76
CA TYR A 42 -15.16 -2.99 -2.62
C TYR A 42 -16.21 -3.74 -1.78
N HIS A 43 -17.47 -3.41 -2.03
CA HIS A 43 -18.62 -4.18 -1.56
C HIS A 43 -19.37 -4.71 -2.79
N ILE A 44 -19.13 -5.96 -3.12
CA ILE A 44 -19.64 -6.58 -4.34
C ILE A 44 -20.72 -7.58 -3.95
N ILE A 45 -21.89 -7.42 -4.55
CA ILE A 45 -23.01 -8.33 -4.44
C ILE A 45 -23.24 -8.93 -5.83
N ASP A 46 -22.93 -10.20 -5.99
CA ASP A 46 -23.08 -10.92 -7.24
C ASP A 46 -23.71 -12.30 -7.02
N GLU A 47 -24.22 -12.87 -8.11
CA GLU A 47 -24.69 -14.24 -8.12
C GLU A 47 -23.51 -15.22 -8.21
N PRO A 48 -23.62 -16.43 -7.60
CA PRO A 48 -22.59 -17.44 -7.71
C PRO A 48 -22.25 -17.76 -9.17
N GLY A 49 -20.97 -17.92 -9.47
CA GLY A 49 -20.48 -18.24 -10.80
C GLY A 49 -20.23 -17.03 -11.71
N LYS A 50 -20.57 -15.80 -11.30
CA LYS A 50 -20.22 -14.60 -12.05
C LYS A 50 -18.77 -14.23 -11.85
N GLN A 51 -18.16 -13.74 -12.93
CA GLN A 51 -16.85 -13.10 -12.92
C GLN A 51 -16.99 -11.60 -13.07
N ARG A 52 -16.19 -10.87 -12.33
CA ARG A 52 -16.13 -9.41 -12.35
C ARG A 52 -14.69 -8.96 -12.29
N THR A 53 -14.37 -7.92 -13.02
CA THR A 53 -13.09 -7.25 -12.95
C THR A 53 -13.25 -5.98 -12.11
N VAL A 54 -12.39 -5.79 -11.14
CA VAL A 54 -12.26 -4.54 -10.39
C VAL A 54 -10.87 -3.99 -10.62
N SER A 55 -10.74 -2.68 -10.57
CA SER A 55 -9.47 -2.00 -10.82
C SER A 55 -9.09 -1.14 -9.63
N ILE A 56 -7.82 -1.14 -9.32
CA ILE A 56 -7.22 -0.21 -8.37
C ILE A 56 -6.20 0.65 -9.10
N ARG A 57 -6.12 1.91 -8.72
CA ARG A 57 -5.08 2.82 -9.20
C ARG A 57 -4.07 3.03 -8.09
N VAL A 58 -2.81 2.83 -8.42
CA VAL A 58 -1.69 3.03 -7.50
C VAL A 58 -0.88 4.23 -7.97
N TYR A 59 -0.78 5.24 -7.12
CA TYR A 59 0.00 6.45 -7.38
C TYR A 59 1.35 6.37 -6.69
N ASN A 60 2.40 6.70 -7.41
CA ASN A 60 3.71 6.94 -6.84
C ASN A 60 3.82 8.40 -6.41
N LEU A 61 3.90 8.63 -5.11
CA LEU A 61 4.03 9.95 -4.51
C LEU A 61 5.48 10.39 -4.32
N SER A 62 6.43 9.52 -4.64
CA SER A 62 7.86 9.79 -4.47
C SER A 62 8.48 10.42 -5.72
N GLU A 63 9.71 10.90 -5.60
CA GLU A 63 10.50 11.48 -6.68
C GLU A 63 11.31 10.44 -7.47
N GLU A 64 11.18 9.16 -7.11
CA GLU A 64 11.88 8.04 -7.75
C GLU A 64 10.88 7.00 -8.23
N GLU A 65 11.30 6.16 -9.18
CA GLU A 65 10.54 4.97 -9.56
C GLU A 65 10.43 4.01 -8.37
N ILE A 66 9.25 3.44 -8.15
CA ILE A 66 9.01 2.44 -7.11
C ILE A 66 8.49 1.14 -7.70
N SER A 67 8.78 0.04 -7.02
CA SER A 67 8.18 -1.26 -7.26
C SER A 67 7.17 -1.56 -6.15
N VAL A 68 5.95 -1.90 -6.54
CA VAL A 68 4.87 -2.26 -5.62
C VAL A 68 4.42 -3.69 -5.90
N ASN A 69 4.42 -4.53 -4.87
CA ASN A 69 3.90 -5.88 -4.95
C ASN A 69 2.44 -5.90 -4.50
N VAL A 70 1.60 -6.53 -5.31
CA VAL A 70 0.18 -6.71 -5.03
C VAL A 70 -0.08 -8.17 -4.70
N THR A 71 -0.69 -8.41 -3.57
CA THR A 71 -1.08 -9.76 -3.13
C THR A 71 -2.54 -9.80 -2.72
N VAL A 72 -3.15 -10.97 -2.79
CA VAL A 72 -4.49 -11.23 -2.27
C VAL A 72 -4.39 -12.23 -1.15
N ASN A 73 -4.89 -11.85 0.01
CA ASN A 73 -4.87 -12.70 1.19
C ASN A 73 -6.26 -12.76 1.83
N PRO A 74 -6.62 -13.88 2.46
CA PRO A 74 -7.79 -13.91 3.33
C PRO A 74 -7.57 -12.99 4.53
N ALA A 75 -8.64 -12.34 4.98
CA ALA A 75 -8.60 -11.60 6.24
C ALA A 75 -8.52 -12.57 7.42
N SER A 76 -7.71 -12.23 8.40
CA SER A 76 -7.59 -12.93 9.67
C SER A 76 -7.62 -11.96 10.84
N THR A 77 -7.71 -12.50 12.06
CA THR A 77 -7.62 -11.68 13.26
C THR A 77 -6.32 -12.01 13.97
N ASN A 78 -5.52 -11.00 14.26
CA ASN A 78 -4.26 -11.19 14.98
C ASN A 78 -4.50 -11.43 16.49
N GLN A 79 -3.43 -11.69 17.23
CA GLN A 79 -3.49 -11.96 18.67
C GLN A 79 -4.04 -10.80 19.50
N ASN A 80 -4.01 -9.57 18.96
CA ASN A 80 -4.54 -8.37 19.60
C ASN A 80 -6.02 -8.11 19.26
N GLY A 81 -6.67 -9.01 18.51
CA GLY A 81 -8.05 -8.85 18.07
C GLY A 81 -8.25 -7.88 16.90
N ILE A 82 -7.17 -7.53 16.19
CA ILE A 82 -7.18 -6.58 15.07
C ILE A 82 -7.22 -7.35 13.75
N PRO A 83 -8.04 -6.92 12.77
CA PRO A 83 -8.03 -7.51 11.43
C PRO A 83 -6.65 -7.41 10.77
N SER A 84 -6.19 -8.48 10.18
CA SER A 84 -4.93 -8.57 9.43
C SER A 84 -5.20 -9.07 8.02
N TYR A 85 -4.51 -8.52 7.03
CA TYR A 85 -4.62 -8.87 5.62
C TYR A 85 -3.29 -9.32 5.02
N LEU A 86 -2.29 -9.56 5.87
CA LEU A 86 -0.92 -9.86 5.45
C LEU A 86 -0.69 -11.32 5.05
N GLY A 87 -1.65 -12.20 5.34
CA GLY A 87 -1.53 -13.64 5.06
C GLY A 87 -0.53 -14.39 5.94
N GLU A 88 -0.03 -13.74 7.00
CA GLU A 88 0.96 -14.32 7.93
C GLU A 88 0.33 -15.19 9.01
N GLU A 89 -0.98 -15.05 9.22
CA GLU A 89 -1.71 -15.73 10.28
C GLU A 89 -2.51 -16.91 9.72
N ALA A 90 -2.64 -17.96 10.52
CA ALA A 90 -3.44 -19.08 10.18
C ALA A 90 -4.94 -18.69 10.16
N TYR A 91 -5.65 -19.19 9.16
CA TYR A 91 -7.10 -19.08 9.07
C TYR A 91 -7.75 -20.38 9.51
N ASP A 92 -9.00 -20.29 9.96
CA ASP A 92 -9.78 -21.45 10.37
C ASP A 92 -10.07 -22.39 9.19
N ALA A 93 -9.96 -23.70 9.42
CA ALA A 93 -10.21 -24.71 8.38
C ALA A 93 -11.66 -24.72 7.87
N SER A 94 -12.60 -24.11 8.58
CA SER A 94 -13.99 -23.92 8.11
C SER A 94 -14.13 -22.87 7.00
N LEU A 95 -13.11 -22.06 6.75
CA LEU A 95 -13.07 -21.12 5.63
C LEU A 95 -12.86 -21.87 4.32
N ILE A 96 -13.97 -22.22 3.65
CA ILE A 96 -13.96 -23.01 2.41
C ILE A 96 -13.61 -22.13 1.20
N HIS A 97 -14.12 -20.90 1.16
CA HIS A 97 -13.92 -19.96 0.06
C HIS A 97 -12.95 -18.85 0.49
N ARG A 98 -11.70 -19.05 0.18
CA ARG A 98 -10.63 -18.11 0.53
C ARG A 98 -10.47 -17.06 -0.55
N MET A 99 -10.22 -15.82 -0.14
CA MET A 99 -10.06 -14.70 -1.07
C MET A 99 -8.93 -14.92 -2.08
N ASP A 100 -7.82 -15.51 -1.66
CA ASP A 100 -6.68 -15.83 -2.53
C ASP A 100 -7.00 -16.87 -3.62
N GLN A 101 -8.09 -17.62 -3.46
CA GLN A 101 -8.59 -18.58 -4.46
C GLN A 101 -9.69 -17.98 -5.36
N LEU A 102 -10.36 -16.94 -4.90
CA LEU A 102 -11.47 -16.30 -5.62
C LEU A 102 -11.01 -15.13 -6.51
N VAL A 103 -9.90 -14.52 -6.19
CA VAL A 103 -9.38 -13.35 -6.89
C VAL A 103 -8.07 -13.67 -7.59
N ALA A 104 -8.01 -13.37 -8.89
CA ALA A 104 -6.77 -13.41 -9.67
C ALA A 104 -6.25 -11.99 -9.90
N ILE A 105 -4.95 -11.81 -9.81
CA ILE A 105 -4.25 -10.54 -10.10
C ILE A 105 -3.59 -10.69 -11.47
N GLU A 106 -3.80 -9.71 -12.35
CA GLU A 106 -3.17 -9.71 -13.69
C GLU A 106 -1.66 -9.43 -13.60
N GLU A 107 -1.28 -8.44 -12.79
CA GLU A 107 0.12 -8.08 -12.53
C GLU A 107 0.38 -7.98 -11.04
N SER A 108 1.24 -8.85 -10.53
CA SER A 108 1.59 -8.89 -9.11
C SER A 108 2.71 -7.91 -8.74
N GLU A 109 3.50 -7.46 -9.70
CA GLU A 109 4.58 -6.49 -9.51
C GLU A 109 4.36 -5.30 -10.45
N LEU A 110 4.28 -4.11 -9.86
CA LEU A 110 4.05 -2.86 -10.59
C LEU A 110 5.28 -1.96 -10.46
N LEU A 111 5.86 -1.58 -11.60
CA LEU A 111 6.87 -0.53 -11.67
C LEU A 111 6.18 0.79 -12.01
N ILE A 112 6.30 1.76 -11.12
CA ILE A 112 5.60 3.04 -11.25
C ILE A 112 6.62 4.17 -11.28
N PRO A 113 6.73 4.89 -12.40
CA PRO A 113 7.62 6.05 -12.49
C PRO A 113 7.26 7.13 -11.48
N ALA A 114 8.23 7.96 -11.15
CA ALA A 114 8.06 9.07 -10.21
C ALA A 114 6.87 9.97 -10.60
N GLY A 115 6.02 10.29 -9.63
CA GLY A 115 4.88 11.18 -9.81
C GLY A 115 3.80 10.68 -10.75
N SER A 116 3.81 9.38 -11.13
CA SER A 116 2.83 8.79 -12.04
C SER A 116 1.98 7.72 -11.35
N SER A 117 1.06 7.14 -12.11
CA SER A 117 0.15 6.10 -11.61
C SER A 117 0.01 4.97 -12.62
N VAL A 118 -0.36 3.78 -12.13
CA VAL A 118 -0.75 2.61 -12.92
C VAL A 118 -2.08 2.06 -12.42
N LEU A 119 -2.79 1.37 -13.31
CA LEU A 119 -4.04 0.64 -13.03
C LEU A 119 -3.75 -0.82 -12.78
#